data_eb62f40552439f858a74dee2b69d48af
#
_entry.id   eb62f40552439f858a74dee2b69d48af
#
_cell.length_a   1.000
_cell.length_b   1.000
_cell.length_c   1.000
_cell.angle_alpha   90.00
_cell.angle_beta   90.00
_cell.angle_gamma   90.00
#
_symmetry.space_group_name_H-M   'P 1'
#
loop_
_entity.id
_entity.type
_entity.pdbx_description
1 polymer ?
#
loop_
_entity_poly.entity_id
_entity_poly.type
_entity_poly.pdbx_seq_one_letter_code
_entity_poly.pdbx_strand_id
1 'polypeptide(L)'
;MVRIIFLICLLLIQPAYANVFEHEAQLDKIVKELPELNSIKCKFRQEKQISNILLKSSGDFTFDKGKGVIFYTTFPVKSTTSYTSREYRQINSVIAAISNKSYSRLQKDFKFYFHREAQRWELGLIPKSGTPDYDYLKSIEINGRENIDKIVILTCDKTKTTIWFQS
;
A
#
# COMPACT_ATOMS: atom_id res chain seq x y z
N MET A 1 49.97 1.64 -35.72
CA MET A 1 49.04 0.79 -34.94
C MET A 1 48.21 1.68 -34.05
N VAL A 2 46.97 2.02 -34.46
CA VAL A 2 46.04 2.85 -33.68
C VAL A 2 45.15 1.92 -32.91
N ARG A 3 45.25 1.93 -31.55
CA ARG A 3 44.37 1.20 -30.66
C ARG A 3 43.07 2.00 -30.48
N ILE A 4 41.98 1.52 -31.09
CA ILE A 4 40.62 2.02 -30.86
C ILE A 4 40.13 1.45 -29.57
N ILE A 5 40.02 2.26 -28.51
CA ILE A 5 39.37 1.92 -27.24
C ILE A 5 37.87 2.11 -27.44
N PHE A 6 37.13 1.02 -27.56
CA PHE A 6 35.66 1.01 -27.52
C PHE A 6 35.19 1.25 -26.07
N LEU A 7 34.79 2.49 -25.80
CA LEU A 7 34.15 2.85 -24.53
C LEU A 7 32.68 2.39 -24.61
N ILE A 8 32.39 1.23 -24.03
CA ILE A 8 31.02 0.75 -23.88
C ILE A 8 30.39 1.55 -22.73
N CYS A 9 29.62 2.59 -23.08
CA CYS A 9 28.70 3.22 -22.14
C CYS A 9 27.56 2.23 -21.81
N LEU A 10 27.69 1.53 -20.69
CA LEU A 10 26.58 0.77 -20.10
C LEU A 10 25.57 1.78 -19.57
N LEU A 11 24.58 2.12 -20.39
CA LEU A 11 23.39 2.85 -19.95
C LEU A 11 22.67 1.94 -18.94
N LEU A 12 22.85 2.22 -17.67
CA LEU A 12 22.01 1.68 -16.58
C LEU A 12 20.61 2.26 -16.78
N ILE A 13 19.79 1.57 -17.57
CA ILE A 13 18.35 1.81 -17.63
C ILE A 13 17.81 1.42 -16.26
N GLN A 14 17.72 2.39 -15.35
CA GLN A 14 16.94 2.21 -14.14
C GLN A 14 15.49 2.10 -14.58
N PRO A 15 14.76 1.04 -14.21
CA PRO A 15 13.33 0.98 -14.47
C PRO A 15 12.69 2.16 -13.76
N ALA A 16 12.19 3.12 -14.52
CA ALA A 16 11.31 4.15 -14.01
C ALA A 16 10.07 3.41 -13.51
N TYR A 17 9.93 3.25 -12.20
CA TYR A 17 8.68 2.76 -11.62
C TYR A 17 7.59 3.75 -12.01
N ALA A 18 6.70 3.33 -12.90
CA ALA A 18 5.55 4.11 -13.28
C ALA A 18 4.76 4.43 -12.01
N ASN A 19 4.43 5.72 -11.82
CA ASN A 19 3.63 6.15 -10.68
C ASN A 19 2.20 5.60 -10.88
N VAL A 20 1.71 4.75 -9.98
CA VAL A 20 0.38 4.15 -10.09
C VAL A 20 -0.72 5.21 -10.30
N PHE A 21 -0.55 6.42 -9.79
CA PHE A 21 -1.52 7.51 -9.91
C PHE A 21 -1.61 8.14 -11.31
N GLU A 22 -0.84 7.68 -12.27
CA GLU A 22 -0.97 8.02 -13.69
C GLU A 22 -1.96 7.09 -14.43
N HIS A 23 -2.40 6.01 -13.77
CA HIS A 23 -3.25 4.95 -14.33
C HIS A 23 -4.63 4.91 -13.67
N GLU A 24 -5.48 5.94 -13.90
CA GLU A 24 -6.85 5.92 -13.41
C GLU A 24 -7.60 4.70 -13.98
N ALA A 25 -8.28 3.96 -13.13
CA ALA A 25 -8.91 2.71 -13.51
C ALA A 25 -10.32 2.59 -12.96
N GLN A 26 -11.19 1.92 -13.75
CA GLN A 26 -12.53 1.60 -13.32
C GLN A 26 -12.50 0.39 -12.38
N LEU A 27 -13.38 0.41 -11.41
CA LEU A 27 -13.46 -0.61 -10.38
C LEU A 27 -13.68 -2.03 -10.94
N ASP A 28 -14.47 -2.18 -11.99
CA ASP A 28 -14.78 -3.49 -12.60
C ASP A 28 -13.52 -4.20 -13.14
N LYS A 29 -12.55 -3.42 -13.63
CA LYS A 29 -11.25 -3.94 -14.06
C LYS A 29 -10.44 -4.38 -12.84
N ILE A 30 -10.37 -3.54 -11.80
CA ILE A 30 -9.58 -3.80 -10.59
C ILE A 30 -10.04 -5.08 -9.89
N VAL A 31 -11.36 -5.27 -9.73
CA VAL A 31 -11.94 -6.45 -9.07
C VAL A 31 -11.53 -7.76 -9.71
N LYS A 32 -11.40 -7.78 -11.05
CA LYS A 32 -10.99 -8.97 -11.81
C LYS A 32 -9.50 -9.27 -11.69
N GLU A 33 -8.71 -8.25 -11.48
CA GLU A 33 -7.25 -8.33 -11.52
C GLU A 33 -6.63 -8.57 -10.12
N LEU A 34 -7.30 -8.12 -9.05
CA LEU A 34 -6.79 -8.29 -7.70
C LEU A 34 -6.94 -9.72 -7.20
N PRO A 35 -5.93 -10.25 -6.47
CA PRO A 35 -5.99 -11.59 -5.89
C PRO A 35 -7.11 -11.70 -4.86
N GLU A 36 -7.50 -12.91 -4.54
CA GLU A 36 -8.40 -13.19 -3.44
C GLU A 36 -7.62 -13.33 -2.14
N LEU A 37 -7.85 -12.38 -1.21
CA LEU A 37 -7.21 -12.40 0.10
C LEU A 37 -8.12 -13.12 1.10
N ASN A 38 -7.76 -14.30 1.56
CA ASN A 38 -8.58 -15.05 2.52
C ASN A 38 -8.20 -14.76 3.97
N SER A 39 -6.96 -15.04 4.33
CA SER A 39 -6.35 -14.67 5.60
C SER A 39 -4.88 -14.39 5.38
N ILE A 40 -4.34 -13.46 6.15
CA ILE A 40 -2.92 -13.10 6.08
C ILE A 40 -2.36 -13.22 7.49
N LYS A 41 -1.23 -13.93 7.62
CA LYS A 41 -0.45 -13.98 8.86
C LYS A 41 1.01 -13.89 8.48
N CYS A 42 1.64 -12.79 8.87
CA CYS A 42 3.02 -12.51 8.46
C CYS A 42 3.71 -11.56 9.46
N LYS A 43 4.99 -11.31 9.26
CA LYS A 43 5.70 -10.24 9.95
C LYS A 43 5.44 -8.91 9.24
N PHE A 44 5.47 -7.81 9.98
CA PHE A 44 5.48 -6.48 9.40
C PHE A 44 6.66 -5.66 9.89
N ARG A 45 7.09 -4.73 9.06
CA ARG A 45 7.98 -3.63 9.38
C ARG A 45 7.30 -2.34 8.93
N GLN A 46 7.28 -1.35 9.81
CA GLN A 46 6.70 -0.05 9.52
C GLN A 46 7.72 1.06 9.72
N GLU A 47 7.71 2.02 8.83
CA GLU A 47 8.42 3.28 8.96
C GLU A 47 7.43 4.43 8.81
N LYS A 48 7.42 5.35 9.78
CA LYS A 48 6.60 6.55 9.77
C LYS A 48 7.49 7.77 9.78
N GLN A 49 7.48 8.50 8.68
CA GLN A 49 8.23 9.75 8.50
C GLN A 49 7.33 10.93 8.84
N ILE A 50 7.68 11.70 9.86
CA ILE A 50 7.01 12.92 10.29
C ILE A 50 8.07 14.04 10.24
N SER A 51 7.99 14.90 9.25
CA SER A 51 9.05 15.88 8.97
C SER A 51 10.44 15.21 8.90
N ASN A 52 11.34 15.54 9.81
CA ASN A 52 12.70 14.96 9.89
C ASN A 52 12.81 13.76 10.84
N ILE A 53 11.69 13.34 11.45
CA ILE A 53 11.67 12.23 12.42
C ILE A 53 11.24 10.96 11.71
N LEU A 54 12.03 9.89 11.84
CA LEU A 54 11.72 8.56 11.35
C LEU A 54 11.43 7.62 12.52
N LEU A 55 10.18 7.24 12.68
CA LEU A 55 9.74 6.24 13.66
C LEU A 55 9.70 4.87 12.99
N LYS A 56 10.25 3.85 13.67
CA LYS A 56 10.26 2.47 13.20
C LYS A 56 9.52 1.57 14.17
N SER A 57 8.73 0.66 13.64
CA SER A 57 8.08 -0.39 14.42
C SER A 57 8.03 -1.70 13.63
N SER A 58 7.91 -2.81 14.34
CA SER A 58 7.79 -4.14 13.73
C SER A 58 7.08 -5.10 14.65
N GLY A 59 6.61 -6.20 14.07
CA GLY A 59 5.92 -7.23 14.83
C GLY A 59 5.20 -8.23 13.94
N ASP A 60 4.09 -8.76 14.43
CA ASP A 60 3.22 -9.68 13.71
C ASP A 60 1.97 -8.96 13.21
N PHE A 61 1.59 -9.29 11.98
CA PHE A 61 0.37 -8.84 11.33
C PHE A 61 -0.56 -9.99 11.08
N THR A 62 -1.83 -9.80 11.37
CA THR A 62 -2.88 -10.74 10.99
C THR A 62 -4.05 -10.01 10.36
N PHE A 63 -4.60 -10.62 9.33
CA PHE A 63 -5.90 -10.26 8.77
C PHE A 63 -6.76 -11.52 8.69
N ASP A 64 -7.98 -11.42 9.13
CA ASP A 64 -9.02 -12.44 9.02
C ASP A 64 -10.34 -11.79 8.64
N LYS A 65 -11.08 -12.39 7.71
CA LYS A 65 -12.35 -11.82 7.19
C LYS A 65 -13.35 -11.48 8.31
N GLY A 66 -13.38 -12.27 9.38
CA GLY A 66 -14.30 -12.07 10.50
C GLY A 66 -13.80 -11.12 11.58
N LYS A 67 -12.48 -10.99 11.74
CA LYS A 67 -11.84 -10.22 12.82
C LYS A 67 -11.18 -8.93 12.36
N GLY A 68 -10.98 -8.78 11.05
CA GLY A 68 -10.28 -7.64 10.47
C GLY A 68 -8.76 -7.68 10.67
N VAL A 69 -8.15 -6.50 10.65
CA VAL A 69 -6.70 -6.29 10.73
C VAL A 69 -6.26 -6.14 12.19
N ILE A 70 -5.20 -6.85 12.58
CA ILE A 70 -4.55 -6.71 13.89
C ILE A 70 -3.04 -6.61 13.70
N PHE A 71 -2.43 -5.61 14.33
CA PHE A 71 -0.98 -5.43 14.44
C PHE A 71 -0.55 -5.75 15.88
N TYR A 72 0.29 -6.74 16.04
CA TYR A 72 0.96 -7.07 17.31
C TYR A 72 2.38 -6.51 17.26
N THR A 73 2.56 -5.27 17.66
CA THR A 73 3.86 -4.62 17.67
C THR A 73 4.73 -5.20 18.77
N THR A 74 5.95 -5.58 18.43
CA THR A 74 6.96 -6.08 19.37
C THR A 74 8.11 -5.12 19.59
N PHE A 75 8.33 -4.21 18.65
CA PHE A 75 9.35 -3.17 18.70
C PHE A 75 8.75 -1.82 18.24
N PRO A 76 9.09 -0.66 18.84
CA PRO A 76 9.97 -0.47 20.00
C PRO A 76 9.31 -0.84 21.33
N VAL A 77 7.98 -0.82 21.40
CA VAL A 77 7.19 -1.13 22.60
C VAL A 77 6.11 -2.16 22.24
N LYS A 78 5.91 -3.14 23.08
CA LYS A 78 4.85 -4.13 22.88
C LYS A 78 3.47 -3.48 22.96
N SER A 79 2.68 -3.64 21.91
CA SER A 79 1.31 -3.14 21.84
C SER A 79 0.47 -3.97 20.86
N THR A 80 -0.84 -3.91 21.03
CA THR A 80 -1.79 -4.49 20.08
C THR A 80 -2.67 -3.38 19.54
N THR A 81 -2.69 -3.23 18.23
CA THR A 81 -3.51 -2.22 17.55
C THR A 81 -4.43 -2.90 16.56
N SER A 82 -5.72 -2.67 16.71
CA SER A 82 -6.75 -3.14 15.78
C SER A 82 -7.23 -2.01 14.87
N TYR A 83 -8.16 -2.32 13.99
CA TYR A 83 -8.77 -1.39 13.01
C TYR A 83 -9.49 -0.17 13.62
N THR A 84 -9.55 -0.03 14.93
CA THR A 84 -10.27 1.08 15.62
C THR A 84 -9.54 2.41 15.55
N SER A 85 -8.21 2.43 15.42
CA SER A 85 -7.45 3.67 15.22
C SER A 85 -7.69 4.24 13.82
N ARG A 86 -7.68 5.57 13.67
CA ARG A 86 -7.99 6.25 12.39
C ARG A 86 -7.10 5.76 11.25
N GLU A 87 -5.80 5.66 11.48
CA GLU A 87 -4.81 5.23 10.49
C GLU A 87 -5.05 3.78 10.03
N TYR A 88 -5.20 2.85 10.96
CA TYR A 88 -5.39 1.44 10.65
C TYR A 88 -6.80 1.10 10.17
N ARG A 89 -7.78 1.95 10.44
CA ARG A 89 -9.14 1.82 9.90
C ARG A 89 -9.14 1.88 8.39
N GLN A 90 -8.35 2.76 7.79
CA GLN A 90 -8.24 2.86 6.34
C GLN A 90 -7.61 1.59 5.75
N ILE A 91 -6.52 1.11 6.35
CA ILE A 91 -5.87 -0.14 5.95
C ILE A 91 -6.88 -1.30 6.03
N ASN A 92 -7.58 -1.43 7.16
CA ASN A 92 -8.60 -2.48 7.34
C ASN A 92 -9.71 -2.38 6.28
N SER A 93 -10.23 -1.19 6.02
CA SER A 93 -11.30 -0.98 5.03
C SER A 93 -10.87 -1.41 3.63
N VAL A 94 -9.65 -1.10 3.23
CA VAL A 94 -9.12 -1.46 1.91
C VAL A 94 -8.84 -2.96 1.81
N ILE A 95 -8.15 -3.55 2.81
CA ILE A 95 -7.86 -4.99 2.81
C ILE A 95 -9.17 -5.80 2.85
N ALA A 96 -10.12 -5.40 3.68
CA ALA A 96 -11.43 -6.07 3.76
C ALA A 96 -12.20 -5.95 2.44
N ALA A 97 -12.14 -4.82 1.76
CA ALA A 97 -12.79 -4.64 0.46
C ALA A 97 -12.18 -5.54 -0.62
N ILE A 98 -10.85 -5.64 -0.68
CA ILE A 98 -10.14 -6.54 -1.59
C ILE A 98 -10.54 -8.00 -1.29
N SER A 99 -10.48 -8.40 -0.02
CA SER A 99 -10.78 -9.76 0.43
C SER A 99 -12.22 -10.19 0.16
N ASN A 100 -13.19 -9.30 0.40
CA ASN A 100 -14.61 -9.61 0.25
C ASN A 100 -15.14 -9.29 -1.16
N LYS A 101 -14.27 -8.79 -2.06
CA LYS A 101 -14.69 -8.27 -3.37
C LYS A 101 -15.83 -7.25 -3.28
N SER A 102 -15.90 -6.50 -2.18
CA SER A 102 -16.95 -5.53 -1.86
C SER A 102 -16.39 -4.12 -1.79
N TYR A 103 -16.43 -3.43 -2.91
CA TYR A 103 -15.79 -2.12 -3.08
C TYR A 103 -16.75 -0.94 -3.03
N SER A 104 -18.05 -1.18 -2.87
CA SER A 104 -19.10 -0.15 -2.97
C SER A 104 -18.88 1.03 -2.01
N ARG A 105 -18.39 0.76 -0.80
CA ARG A 105 -18.05 1.80 0.18
C ARG A 105 -16.81 2.60 -0.26
N LEU A 106 -15.74 1.91 -0.66
CA LEU A 106 -14.53 2.57 -1.12
C LEU A 106 -14.79 3.41 -2.39
N GLN A 107 -15.67 2.93 -3.29
CA GLN A 107 -16.01 3.64 -4.52
C GLN A 107 -16.69 5.00 -4.26
N LYS A 108 -17.44 5.13 -3.15
CA LYS A 108 -18.03 6.41 -2.76
C LYS A 108 -16.96 7.41 -2.33
N ASP A 109 -15.95 6.93 -1.58
CA ASP A 109 -15.01 7.76 -0.88
C ASP A 109 -13.70 8.02 -1.66
N PHE A 110 -13.34 7.13 -2.62
CA PHE A 110 -12.06 7.18 -3.31
C PHE A 110 -12.17 7.16 -4.82
N LYS A 111 -11.19 7.79 -5.48
CA LYS A 111 -10.80 7.50 -6.86
C LYS A 111 -9.79 6.37 -6.85
N PHE A 112 -9.84 5.53 -7.89
CA PHE A 112 -9.00 4.34 -8.02
C PHE A 112 -8.01 4.49 -9.15
N TYR A 113 -6.80 4.02 -8.91
CA TYR A 113 -5.71 3.92 -9.87
C TYR A 113 -5.17 2.50 -9.80
N PHE A 114 -4.87 1.90 -10.94
CA PHE A 114 -4.43 0.51 -10.95
C PHE A 114 -3.44 0.27 -12.08
N HIS A 115 -2.33 -0.34 -11.73
CA HIS A 115 -1.33 -0.80 -12.67
C HIS A 115 -0.97 -2.26 -12.38
N ARG A 116 -0.77 -3.05 -13.44
CA ARG A 116 -0.29 -4.42 -13.31
C ARG A 116 0.80 -4.67 -14.33
N GLU A 117 1.92 -5.18 -13.85
CA GLU A 117 3.03 -5.63 -14.65
C GLU A 117 3.42 -7.05 -14.23
N ALA A 118 3.26 -8.00 -15.17
CA ALA A 118 3.43 -9.43 -14.91
C ALA A 118 2.60 -9.90 -13.70
N GLN A 119 3.26 -10.37 -12.65
CA GLN A 119 2.60 -10.84 -11.41
C GLN A 119 2.41 -9.73 -10.36
N ARG A 120 3.07 -8.58 -10.53
CA ARG A 120 2.97 -7.46 -9.60
C ARG A 120 1.77 -6.58 -9.94
N TRP A 121 1.00 -6.23 -8.94
CA TRP A 121 -0.07 -5.27 -9.05
C TRP A 121 0.14 -4.09 -8.09
N GLU A 122 -0.37 -2.94 -8.47
CA GLU A 122 -0.33 -1.71 -7.70
C GLU A 122 -1.72 -1.07 -7.72
N LEU A 123 -2.23 -0.73 -6.55
CA LEU A 123 -3.52 -0.09 -6.34
C LEU A 123 -3.29 1.25 -5.65
N GLY A 124 -3.70 2.33 -6.29
CA GLY A 124 -3.70 3.68 -5.74
C GLY A 124 -5.12 4.14 -5.39
N LEU A 125 -5.26 4.83 -4.26
CA LEU A 125 -6.51 5.39 -3.78
C LEU A 125 -6.29 6.85 -3.41
N ILE A 126 -7.12 7.75 -3.96
CA ILE A 126 -7.13 9.19 -3.62
C ILE A 126 -8.52 9.54 -3.12
N PRO A 127 -8.66 10.13 -1.90
CA PRO A 127 -9.95 10.54 -1.37
C PRO A 127 -10.64 11.54 -2.30
N LYS A 128 -11.96 11.40 -2.47
CA LYS A 128 -12.78 12.36 -3.19
C LYS A 128 -13.09 13.57 -2.30
N SER A 129 -13.21 14.74 -2.91
CA SER A 129 -13.64 15.95 -2.21
C SER A 129 -14.98 15.74 -1.51
N GLY A 130 -15.11 16.25 -0.28
CA GLY A 130 -16.32 16.12 0.53
C GLY A 130 -16.49 14.79 1.26
N THR A 131 -15.51 13.91 1.21
CA THR A 131 -15.51 12.65 1.99
C THR A 131 -14.82 12.83 3.34
N PRO A 132 -15.12 12.00 4.35
CA PRO A 132 -14.56 12.14 5.70
C PRO A 132 -13.02 12.11 5.79
N ASP A 133 -12.37 11.50 4.81
CA ASP A 133 -10.92 11.33 4.79
C ASP A 133 -10.19 12.39 3.95
N TYR A 134 -10.91 13.23 3.22
CA TYR A 134 -10.35 14.19 2.27
C TYR A 134 -9.36 15.19 2.91
N ASP A 135 -9.71 15.71 4.09
CA ASP A 135 -8.88 16.71 4.80
C ASP A 135 -7.69 16.09 5.55
N TYR A 136 -7.67 14.76 5.68
CA TYR A 136 -6.64 14.07 6.42
C TYR A 136 -5.70 13.26 5.51
N LEU A 137 -6.25 12.51 4.59
CA LEU A 137 -5.54 11.55 3.76
C LEU A 137 -5.29 12.12 2.37
N LYS A 138 -4.04 12.05 1.91
CA LYS A 138 -3.68 12.45 0.56
C LYS A 138 -3.76 11.26 -0.41
N SER A 139 -3.20 10.11 -0.04
CA SER A 139 -3.25 8.89 -0.85
C SER A 139 -2.95 7.64 -0.05
N ILE A 140 -3.42 6.50 -0.55
CA ILE A 140 -2.99 5.16 -0.16
C ILE A 140 -2.47 4.45 -1.42
N GLU A 141 -1.32 3.80 -1.32
CA GLU A 141 -0.76 2.94 -2.34
C GLU A 141 -0.55 1.54 -1.76
N ILE A 142 -0.98 0.51 -2.47
CA ILE A 142 -0.86 -0.89 -2.06
C ILE A 142 -0.23 -1.65 -3.21
N ASN A 143 0.84 -2.37 -2.90
CA ASN A 143 1.52 -3.22 -3.88
C ASN A 143 1.49 -4.67 -3.41
N GLY A 144 1.43 -5.59 -4.36
CA GLY A 144 1.47 -7.00 -4.06
C GLY A 144 1.66 -7.88 -5.28
N ARG A 145 1.68 -9.16 -5.03
CA ARG A 145 1.68 -10.23 -6.03
C ARG A 145 0.54 -11.19 -5.74
N GLU A 146 0.78 -12.30 -5.09
CA GLU A 146 -0.26 -13.20 -4.58
C GLU A 146 -0.90 -12.65 -3.30
N ASN A 147 -0.11 -11.91 -2.51
CA ASN A 147 -0.54 -11.24 -1.29
C ASN A 147 -0.14 -9.76 -1.35
N ILE A 148 -0.45 -9.03 -0.28
CA ILE A 148 0.01 -7.65 -0.11
C ILE A 148 1.48 -7.68 0.36
N ASP A 149 2.35 -7.00 -0.39
CA ASP A 149 3.77 -6.87 -0.06
C ASP A 149 4.06 -5.56 0.69
N LYS A 150 3.35 -4.46 0.32
CA LYS A 150 3.62 -3.13 0.86
C LYS A 150 2.37 -2.24 0.83
N ILE A 151 2.24 -1.40 1.85
CA ILE A 151 1.26 -0.30 1.90
C ILE A 151 2.01 1.00 2.17
N VAL A 152 1.68 2.05 1.43
CA VAL A 152 2.15 3.42 1.68
C VAL A 152 0.95 4.32 1.91
N ILE A 153 0.94 5.05 3.02
CA ILE A 153 -0.08 6.05 3.35
C ILE A 153 0.60 7.41 3.39
N LEU A 154 0.06 8.35 2.65
CA LEU A 154 0.48 9.75 2.68
C LEU A 154 -0.67 10.60 3.19
N THR A 155 -0.42 11.39 4.22
CA THR A 155 -1.41 12.31 4.80
C THR A 155 -1.19 13.74 4.31
N CYS A 156 -2.19 14.61 4.49
CA CYS A 156 -2.14 16.00 4.02
C CYS A 156 -1.06 16.84 4.74
N ASP A 157 -0.70 16.47 5.98
CA ASP A 157 0.41 17.06 6.74
C ASP A 157 1.80 16.53 6.31
N LYS A 158 1.85 15.77 5.19
CA LYS A 158 3.05 15.15 4.62
C LYS A 158 3.65 14.03 5.47
N THR A 159 2.95 13.51 6.48
CA THR A 159 3.35 12.28 7.15
C THR A 159 3.26 11.11 6.17
N LYS A 160 4.35 10.34 6.04
CA LYS A 160 4.40 9.14 5.20
C LYS A 160 4.60 7.92 6.06
N THR A 161 3.63 7.00 6.02
CA THR A 161 3.72 5.69 6.66
C THR A 161 3.92 4.63 5.60
N THR A 162 4.97 3.83 5.72
CA THR A 162 5.24 2.69 4.83
C THR A 162 5.26 1.42 5.67
N ILE A 163 4.48 0.42 5.26
CA ILE A 163 4.38 -0.88 5.91
C ILE A 163 4.77 -1.95 4.90
N TRP A 164 5.75 -2.78 5.23
CA TRP A 164 6.15 -3.95 4.46
C TRP A 164 5.68 -5.21 5.18
N PHE A 165 5.15 -6.15 4.43
CA PHE A 165 4.72 -7.46 4.89
C PHE A 165 5.69 -8.52 4.39
N GLN A 166 6.10 -9.41 5.30
CA GLN A 166 7.10 -10.45 5.02
C GLN A 166 6.48 -11.80 5.38
N SER A 167 6.24 -12.61 4.37
CA SER A 167 5.80 -14.01 4.52
C SER A 167 6.95 -14.90 4.92
#